data_a0212ba7ab280daf20b9f52ad768a139
#
_entry.id   a0212ba7ab280daf20b9f52ad768a139
#
_cell.length_a   1.000
_cell.length_b   1.000
_cell.length_c   1.000
_cell.angle_alpha   90.00
_cell.angle_beta   90.00
_cell.angle_gamma   90.00
#
_symmetry.space_group_name_H-M   'P 1'
#
loop_
_entity.id
_entity.type
_entity.pdbx_description
1 polymer ?
#
loop_
_entity_poly.entity_id
_entity_poly.type
_entity_poly.pdbx_seq_one_letter_code
_entity_poly.pdbx_strand_id
1 'polypeptide(L)'
;MNKNFTWLLLAVFLHTSSVIAADILKTDSYFTAQQYDQARIGYIEAAALGNPHAYYQLARIYAKGLGVEKDMINALIYYSLAAEYDYFDAQKVINETLSRLPQESQTAFLAIMSDYKSKHGKQVIDAQYFPFLKQDTLNEKVTFEGKAELERVFYSEDFVDDSIASLNNSAIDEGEEYDGYYMSTPKEPYLILDIDIAPDGSIRQYAEVQKLGAPAQRLINEYILFPQPKPTFKNDHIGFVHRVFLGAAGYSKSALVTENKPMYDQIRYLSRQLKQGTTLSEQYQYAMALLNFPWLPQEKGEAEQKLLQLSQIGHPGAMYEYGLLLYRQQRDIPSAIHWISQASKYGLTRAEYRLGMILTTSPWVQPDEAKALFWFSSAMEKGHIEAAIRSIDIKLNAKDKSLRDVESAIQDLHTLQTTHQNNPEYYYLLALSYRDRPARDFSLFVSNIRTAINRGNSANWDTSEWQDLLERSTVGTVYITDQ
;
A
#
# COMPACT_ATOMS: atom_id res chain seq x y z
N MET A 1 -3.44 -5.07 59.24
CA MET A 1 -2.93 -6.23 58.48
C MET A 1 -2.47 -5.71 57.11
N ASN A 2 -1.16 -5.46 57.02
CA ASN A 2 -0.52 -4.98 55.80
C ASN A 2 -0.47 -6.14 54.79
N LYS A 3 -1.13 -5.99 53.65
CA LYS A 3 -0.85 -6.81 52.48
C LYS A 3 -0.11 -5.96 51.46
N ASN A 4 1.15 -6.23 51.33
CA ASN A 4 2.04 -5.70 50.31
C ASN A 4 1.44 -5.95 48.94
N PHE A 5 1.03 -4.91 48.24
CA PHE A 5 0.68 -4.91 46.83
C PHE A 5 2.01 -4.91 46.07
N THR A 6 2.46 -6.12 45.75
CA THR A 6 3.64 -6.31 44.89
C THR A 6 3.26 -5.86 43.49
N TRP A 7 3.81 -4.75 43.10
CA TRP A 7 3.74 -4.23 41.72
C TRP A 7 4.47 -5.23 40.81
N LEU A 8 3.72 -6.11 40.16
CA LEU A 8 4.23 -6.78 38.98
C LEU A 8 4.20 -5.75 37.85
N LEU A 9 5.30 -5.03 37.72
CA LEU A 9 5.65 -4.34 36.48
C LEU A 9 5.71 -5.42 35.41
N LEU A 10 4.63 -5.57 34.64
CA LEU A 10 4.69 -6.28 33.38
C LEU A 10 5.58 -5.43 32.47
N ALA A 11 6.87 -5.75 32.47
CA ALA A 11 7.78 -5.35 31.41
C ALA A 11 7.19 -5.93 30.12
N VAL A 12 6.47 -5.08 29.38
CA VAL A 12 6.35 -5.31 27.94
C VAL A 12 7.79 -5.35 27.47
N PHE A 13 8.31 -6.54 27.25
CA PHE A 13 9.57 -6.73 26.56
C PHE A 13 9.37 -6.10 25.17
N LEU A 14 9.70 -4.83 25.06
CA LEU A 14 10.16 -4.27 23.81
C LEU A 14 11.46 -4.98 23.51
N HIS A 15 11.32 -6.17 22.93
CA HIS A 15 12.39 -6.69 22.12
C HIS A 15 12.57 -5.62 21.05
N THR A 16 13.80 -5.22 20.82
CA THR A 16 14.25 -4.39 19.70
C THR A 16 14.17 -5.15 18.36
N SER A 17 13.19 -6.02 18.21
CA SER A 17 12.73 -6.48 16.91
C SER A 17 11.97 -5.31 16.28
N SER A 18 12.34 -4.95 15.08
CA SER A 18 11.62 -3.99 14.25
C SER A 18 10.12 -4.26 14.38
N VAL A 19 9.35 -3.22 14.74
CA VAL A 19 7.89 -3.34 14.81
C VAL A 19 7.41 -3.48 13.37
N ILE A 20 6.93 -4.68 13.01
CA ILE A 20 6.35 -4.98 11.70
C ILE A 20 4.82 -4.98 11.87
N ALA A 21 4.10 -4.40 10.92
CA ALA A 21 2.66 -4.48 10.96
C ALA A 21 2.18 -5.93 10.70
N ALA A 22 1.55 -6.56 11.68
CA ALA A 22 1.07 -7.94 11.55
C ALA A 22 -0.04 -8.06 10.50
N ASP A 23 -0.03 -9.17 9.76
CA ASP A 23 -1.15 -9.54 8.87
C ASP A 23 -2.35 -9.98 9.72
N ILE A 24 -3.34 -9.11 9.79
CA ILE A 24 -4.56 -9.33 10.59
C ILE A 24 -5.39 -10.50 10.06
N LEU A 25 -5.49 -10.70 8.75
CA LEU A 25 -6.26 -11.81 8.20
C LEU A 25 -5.66 -13.15 8.60
N LYS A 26 -4.34 -13.26 8.58
CA LYS A 26 -3.62 -14.43 9.07
C LYS A 26 -3.78 -14.60 10.59
N THR A 27 -3.69 -13.51 11.33
CA THR A 27 -3.88 -13.48 12.79
C THR A 27 -5.28 -13.93 13.18
N ASP A 28 -6.33 -13.47 12.46
CA ASP A 28 -7.72 -13.90 12.66
C ASP A 28 -7.92 -15.38 12.33
N SER A 29 -7.18 -15.91 11.35
CA SER A 29 -7.22 -17.35 11.05
C SER A 29 -6.70 -18.19 12.22
N TYR A 30 -5.61 -17.76 12.88
CA TYR A 30 -5.12 -18.39 14.11
C TYR A 30 -6.16 -18.33 15.24
N PHE A 31 -6.81 -17.16 15.41
CA PHE A 31 -7.86 -17.01 16.43
C PHE A 31 -9.04 -17.96 16.18
N THR A 32 -9.48 -18.06 14.93
CA THR A 32 -10.58 -18.96 14.52
C THR A 32 -10.21 -20.43 14.70
N ALA A 33 -8.95 -20.78 14.44
CA ALA A 33 -8.39 -22.11 14.67
C ALA A 33 -8.09 -22.41 16.15
N GLN A 34 -8.44 -21.48 17.07
CA GLN A 34 -8.16 -21.56 18.51
C GLN A 34 -6.65 -21.63 18.87
N GLN A 35 -5.79 -21.20 17.96
CA GLN A 35 -4.35 -21.05 18.18
C GLN A 35 -4.09 -19.71 18.87
N TYR A 36 -4.55 -19.58 20.11
CA TYR A 36 -4.63 -18.28 20.79
C TYR A 36 -3.27 -17.64 21.07
N ASP A 37 -2.19 -18.41 21.23
CA ASP A 37 -0.85 -17.87 21.42
C ASP A 37 -0.35 -17.16 20.18
N GLN A 38 -0.49 -17.78 18.98
CA GLN A 38 -0.12 -17.14 17.70
C GLN A 38 -1.00 -15.93 17.42
N ALA A 39 -2.31 -16.05 17.65
CA ALA A 39 -3.24 -14.95 17.49
C ALA A 39 -2.88 -13.77 18.40
N ARG A 40 -2.56 -14.03 19.67
CA ARG A 40 -2.18 -12.99 20.64
C ARG A 40 -0.92 -12.25 20.22
N ILE A 41 0.11 -12.96 19.74
CA ILE A 41 1.35 -12.33 19.24
C ILE A 41 1.03 -11.38 18.09
N GLY A 42 0.32 -11.84 17.05
CA GLY A 42 -0.03 -11.00 15.91
C GLY A 42 -0.93 -9.82 16.29
N TYR A 43 -1.87 -10.00 17.23
CA TYR A 43 -2.67 -8.87 17.70
C TYR A 43 -1.84 -7.87 18.54
N ILE A 44 -0.83 -8.29 19.30
CA ILE A 44 0.07 -7.38 20.02
C ILE A 44 0.88 -6.53 19.03
N GLU A 45 1.41 -7.14 17.99
CA GLU A 45 2.13 -6.43 16.93
C GLU A 45 1.23 -5.40 16.22
N ALA A 46 0.01 -5.78 15.84
CA ALA A 46 -0.95 -4.87 15.23
C ALA A 46 -1.43 -3.79 16.19
N ALA A 47 -1.59 -4.11 17.48
CA ALA A 47 -1.97 -3.16 18.53
C ALA A 47 -0.90 -2.07 18.72
N ALA A 48 0.39 -2.39 18.53
CA ALA A 48 1.48 -1.41 18.59
C ALA A 48 1.34 -0.30 17.53
N LEU A 49 0.62 -0.56 16.45
CA LEU A 49 0.31 0.39 15.37
C LEU A 49 -1.10 0.98 15.46
N GLY A 50 -1.79 0.78 16.58
CA GLY A 50 -3.11 1.34 16.79
C GLY A 50 -4.21 0.67 15.97
N ASN A 51 -4.10 -0.64 15.72
CA ASN A 51 -5.16 -1.38 15.04
C ASN A 51 -6.34 -1.62 15.99
N PRO A 52 -7.53 -1.06 15.73
CA PRO A 52 -8.66 -1.15 16.67
C PRO A 52 -9.24 -2.56 16.77
N HIS A 53 -9.16 -3.36 15.69
CA HIS A 53 -9.56 -4.76 15.71
C HIS A 53 -8.66 -5.58 16.62
N ALA A 54 -7.34 -5.37 16.53
CA ALA A 54 -6.39 -6.05 17.40
C ALA A 54 -6.60 -5.70 18.87
N TYR A 55 -6.84 -4.44 19.20
CA TYR A 55 -7.21 -4.03 20.55
C TYR A 55 -8.44 -4.77 21.04
N TYR A 56 -9.49 -4.81 20.24
CA TYR A 56 -10.74 -5.48 20.62
C TYR A 56 -10.55 -6.99 20.81
N GLN A 57 -9.79 -7.66 19.96
CA GLN A 57 -9.50 -9.10 20.07
C GLN A 57 -8.62 -9.42 21.29
N LEU A 58 -7.59 -8.60 21.57
CA LEU A 58 -6.79 -8.73 22.79
C LEU A 58 -7.66 -8.59 24.04
N ALA A 59 -8.55 -7.60 24.04
CA ALA A 59 -9.50 -7.42 25.13
C ALA A 59 -10.35 -8.69 25.37
N ARG A 60 -10.84 -9.31 24.30
CA ARG A 60 -11.59 -10.59 24.38
C ARG A 60 -10.73 -11.75 24.88
N ILE A 61 -9.49 -11.86 24.42
CA ILE A 61 -8.53 -12.89 24.86
C ILE A 61 -8.35 -12.79 26.38
N TYR A 62 -8.02 -11.61 26.90
CA TYR A 62 -7.81 -11.42 28.35
C TYR A 62 -9.10 -11.51 29.17
N ALA A 63 -10.23 -10.99 28.67
CA ALA A 63 -11.50 -11.06 29.38
C ALA A 63 -12.01 -12.51 29.56
N LYS A 64 -11.77 -13.38 28.57
CA LYS A 64 -12.22 -14.76 28.56
C LYS A 64 -11.17 -15.76 29.04
N GLY A 65 -9.89 -15.35 29.11
CA GLY A 65 -8.77 -16.24 29.45
C GLY A 65 -8.48 -17.25 28.32
N LEU A 66 -8.45 -16.78 27.05
CA LEU A 66 -8.21 -17.64 25.90
C LEU A 66 -6.69 -17.82 25.70
N GLY A 67 -6.17 -19.00 26.04
CA GLY A 67 -4.73 -19.29 26.00
C GLY A 67 -3.88 -18.53 27.02
N VAL A 68 -4.49 -17.73 27.90
CA VAL A 68 -3.85 -16.96 28.97
C VAL A 68 -4.73 -16.97 30.20
N GLU A 69 -4.18 -16.62 31.36
CA GLU A 69 -5.00 -16.37 32.53
C GLU A 69 -5.94 -15.17 32.31
N LYS A 70 -7.14 -15.28 32.87
CA LYS A 70 -8.14 -14.22 32.79
C LYS A 70 -7.63 -12.96 33.49
N ASP A 71 -7.57 -11.85 32.75
CA ASP A 71 -7.09 -10.55 33.24
C ASP A 71 -8.04 -9.44 32.80
N MET A 72 -8.92 -9.04 33.72
CA MET A 72 -9.90 -7.98 33.45
C MET A 72 -9.29 -6.58 33.37
N ILE A 73 -8.11 -6.35 33.97
CA ILE A 73 -7.44 -5.05 33.91
C ILE A 73 -6.89 -4.84 32.49
N ASN A 74 -6.12 -5.80 31.98
CA ASN A 74 -5.64 -5.76 30.60
C ASN A 74 -6.78 -5.75 29.59
N ALA A 75 -7.85 -6.55 29.82
CA ALA A 75 -9.02 -6.53 28.96
C ALA A 75 -9.63 -5.12 28.84
N LEU A 76 -9.83 -4.44 29.95
CA LEU A 76 -10.41 -3.09 29.95
C LEU A 76 -9.47 -2.04 29.38
N ILE A 77 -8.15 -2.16 29.57
CA ILE A 77 -7.17 -1.28 28.91
C ILE A 77 -7.31 -1.41 27.39
N TYR A 78 -7.30 -2.63 26.85
CA TYR A 78 -7.43 -2.82 25.40
C TYR A 78 -8.82 -2.42 24.86
N TYR A 79 -9.91 -2.66 25.61
CA TYR A 79 -11.22 -2.09 25.23
C TYR A 79 -11.17 -0.56 25.19
N SER A 80 -10.45 0.08 26.14
CA SER A 80 -10.35 1.54 26.16
C SER A 80 -9.59 2.12 24.98
N LEU A 81 -8.58 1.40 24.48
CA LEU A 81 -7.87 1.77 23.27
C LEU A 81 -8.73 1.55 22.01
N ALA A 82 -9.49 0.46 21.96
CA ALA A 82 -10.45 0.22 20.87
C ALA A 82 -11.54 1.30 20.81
N ALA A 83 -12.01 1.76 21.97
CA ALA A 83 -13.03 2.80 22.09
C ALA A 83 -12.56 4.17 21.57
N GLU A 84 -11.24 4.47 21.55
CA GLU A 84 -10.72 5.71 20.93
C GLU A 84 -10.93 5.75 19.40
N TYR A 85 -11.23 4.61 18.81
CA TYR A 85 -11.55 4.45 17.39
C TYR A 85 -13.04 4.17 17.15
N ASP A 86 -13.90 4.34 18.16
CA ASP A 86 -15.33 4.00 18.11
C ASP A 86 -15.59 2.57 17.64
N TYR A 87 -14.67 1.61 18.01
CA TYR A 87 -14.68 0.28 17.47
C TYR A 87 -15.71 -0.62 18.18
N PHE A 88 -16.70 -1.11 17.45
CA PHE A 88 -17.81 -1.94 17.91
C PHE A 88 -18.46 -1.41 19.23
N ASP A 89 -18.68 -2.28 20.18
CA ASP A 89 -19.29 -2.00 21.49
C ASP A 89 -18.26 -1.74 22.61
N ALA A 90 -17.00 -1.47 22.26
CA ALA A 90 -15.90 -1.35 23.23
C ALA A 90 -16.23 -0.37 24.36
N GLN A 91 -16.76 0.82 24.04
CA GLN A 91 -17.15 1.82 25.06
C GLN A 91 -18.30 1.33 25.93
N LYS A 92 -19.27 0.60 25.38
CA LYS A 92 -20.39 0.01 26.12
C LYS A 92 -19.88 -1.03 27.12
N VAL A 93 -19.00 -1.95 26.69
CA VAL A 93 -18.39 -2.96 27.55
C VAL A 93 -17.65 -2.34 28.74
N ILE A 94 -16.90 -1.26 28.49
CA ILE A 94 -16.21 -0.51 29.56
C ILE A 94 -17.23 0.02 30.58
N ASN A 95 -18.25 0.75 30.11
CA ASN A 95 -19.24 1.37 30.96
C ASN A 95 -20.00 0.33 31.81
N GLU A 96 -20.42 -0.76 31.20
CA GLU A 96 -21.12 -1.86 31.90
C GLU A 96 -20.23 -2.54 32.93
N THR A 97 -18.94 -2.72 32.63
CA THR A 97 -18.01 -3.36 33.55
C THR A 97 -17.69 -2.44 34.73
N LEU A 98 -17.40 -1.17 34.47
CA LEU A 98 -17.11 -0.19 35.51
C LEU A 98 -18.31 0.03 36.46
N SER A 99 -19.53 0.07 35.93
CA SER A 99 -20.75 0.27 36.75
C SER A 99 -20.97 -0.80 37.83
N ARG A 100 -20.35 -1.97 37.68
CA ARG A 100 -20.42 -3.11 38.63
C ARG A 100 -19.33 -3.03 39.71
N LEU A 101 -18.36 -2.12 39.57
CA LEU A 101 -17.25 -1.98 40.51
C LEU A 101 -17.56 -0.94 41.60
N PRO A 102 -16.97 -1.06 42.81
CA PRO A 102 -16.99 0.01 43.80
C PRO A 102 -16.40 1.31 43.25
N GLN A 103 -16.89 2.48 43.73
CA GLN A 103 -16.48 3.79 43.24
C GLN A 103 -14.96 4.03 43.32
N GLU A 104 -14.30 3.56 44.37
CA GLU A 104 -12.85 3.65 44.52
C GLU A 104 -12.12 2.88 43.40
N SER A 105 -12.59 1.66 43.10
CA SER A 105 -12.02 0.84 42.00
C SER A 105 -12.26 1.47 40.62
N GLN A 106 -13.43 2.10 40.40
CA GLN A 106 -13.71 2.84 39.17
C GLN A 106 -12.71 3.98 38.98
N THR A 107 -12.50 4.80 40.01
CA THR A 107 -11.58 5.95 39.99
C THR A 107 -10.14 5.49 39.72
N ALA A 108 -9.68 4.47 40.43
CA ALA A 108 -8.35 3.90 40.25
C ALA A 108 -8.14 3.38 38.80
N PHE A 109 -9.14 2.69 38.26
CA PHE A 109 -9.07 2.15 36.92
C PHE A 109 -9.08 3.25 35.85
N LEU A 110 -9.92 4.27 35.98
CA LEU A 110 -9.94 5.42 35.06
C LEU A 110 -8.58 6.15 35.04
N ALA A 111 -7.89 6.25 36.18
CA ALA A 111 -6.54 6.82 36.25
C ALA A 111 -5.52 5.95 35.48
N ILE A 112 -5.56 4.61 35.62
CA ILE A 112 -4.71 3.69 34.88
C ILE A 112 -4.97 3.81 33.37
N MET A 113 -6.23 3.83 32.94
CA MET A 113 -6.60 4.01 31.55
C MET A 113 -6.07 5.32 30.98
N SER A 114 -6.20 6.43 31.73
CA SER A 114 -5.72 7.73 31.31
C SER A 114 -4.20 7.76 31.15
N ASP A 115 -3.45 7.20 32.10
CA ASP A 115 -1.99 7.08 32.01
C ASP A 115 -1.57 6.23 30.80
N TYR A 116 -2.22 5.10 30.60
CA TYR A 116 -1.90 4.22 29.47
C TYR A 116 -2.22 4.87 28.11
N LYS A 117 -3.35 5.54 27.98
CA LYS A 117 -3.74 6.31 26.78
C LYS A 117 -2.78 7.45 26.48
N SER A 118 -2.25 8.12 27.50
CA SER A 118 -1.27 9.19 27.31
C SER A 118 0.04 8.71 26.68
N LYS A 119 0.36 7.42 26.80
CA LYS A 119 1.58 6.79 26.28
C LYS A 119 1.37 5.97 25.02
N HIS A 120 0.19 5.36 24.86
CA HIS A 120 -0.11 4.38 23.83
C HIS A 120 -1.45 4.63 23.12
N GLY A 121 -2.09 5.76 23.38
CA GLY A 121 -3.37 6.12 22.79
C GLY A 121 -3.24 6.57 21.34
N LYS A 122 -4.40 6.75 20.70
CA LYS A 122 -4.52 7.10 19.29
C LYS A 122 -3.65 8.28 18.86
N GLN A 123 -3.64 9.37 19.64
CA GLN A 123 -2.85 10.56 19.29
C GLN A 123 -1.35 10.29 19.23
N VAL A 124 -0.82 9.49 20.15
CA VAL A 124 0.61 9.14 20.22
C VAL A 124 0.98 8.28 19.01
N ILE A 125 0.18 7.25 18.74
CA ILE A 125 0.38 6.35 17.61
C ILE A 125 0.27 7.10 16.28
N ASP A 126 -0.77 7.92 16.12
CA ASP A 126 -0.97 8.67 14.89
C ASP A 126 0.18 9.67 14.66
N ALA A 127 0.67 10.33 15.72
CA ALA A 127 1.82 11.22 15.63
C ALA A 127 3.12 10.51 15.26
N GLN A 128 3.29 9.25 15.66
CA GLN A 128 4.52 8.48 15.45
C GLN A 128 4.57 7.81 14.07
N TYR A 129 3.45 7.34 13.53
CA TYR A 129 3.45 6.46 12.36
C TYR A 129 2.66 6.99 11.16
N PHE A 130 1.70 7.92 11.35
CA PHE A 130 0.75 8.28 10.30
C PHE A 130 0.94 9.70 9.77
N PRO A 131 0.46 9.97 8.54
CA PRO A 131 0.64 11.26 7.88
C PRO A 131 -0.07 12.43 8.59
N PHE A 132 0.57 13.59 8.58
CA PHE A 132 -0.08 14.86 8.86
C PHE A 132 -0.49 15.55 7.57
N LEU A 133 -1.75 15.96 7.45
CA LEU A 133 -2.30 16.62 6.28
C LEU A 133 -1.88 18.10 6.23
N LYS A 134 -1.55 18.58 5.05
CA LYS A 134 -1.39 20.02 4.75
C LYS A 134 -2.75 20.61 4.43
N GLN A 135 -3.38 21.26 5.39
CA GLN A 135 -4.75 21.79 5.25
C GLN A 135 -4.92 22.80 4.12
N ASP A 136 -3.87 23.59 3.84
CA ASP A 136 -3.82 24.62 2.80
C ASP A 136 -3.74 24.06 1.38
N THR A 137 -3.43 22.78 1.21
CA THR A 137 -3.29 22.15 -0.11
C THR A 137 -4.41 21.17 -0.48
N LEU A 138 -5.31 20.84 0.45
CA LEU A 138 -6.31 19.78 0.25
C LEU A 138 -7.30 20.04 -0.92
N ASN A 139 -7.52 21.31 -1.26
CA ASN A 139 -8.40 21.69 -2.37
C ASN A 139 -7.67 21.80 -3.72
N GLU A 140 -6.36 21.71 -3.71
CA GLU A 140 -5.55 21.79 -4.91
C GLU A 140 -5.49 20.41 -5.60
N LYS A 141 -5.36 20.45 -6.94
CA LYS A 141 -5.34 19.25 -7.77
C LYS A 141 -3.98 19.02 -8.41
N VAL A 142 -3.60 17.76 -8.50
CA VAL A 142 -2.52 17.34 -9.42
C VAL A 142 -3.05 17.38 -10.83
N THR A 143 -2.31 18.00 -11.71
CA THR A 143 -2.56 18.03 -13.16
C THR A 143 -1.51 17.19 -13.87
N PHE A 144 -1.76 16.87 -15.14
CA PHE A 144 -0.84 16.07 -15.93
C PHE A 144 -0.47 16.83 -17.20
N GLU A 145 0.83 17.01 -17.45
CA GLU A 145 1.35 17.71 -18.62
C GLU A 145 1.73 16.72 -19.73
N GLY A 146 1.21 16.94 -20.91
CA GLY A 146 1.44 16.10 -22.09
C GLY A 146 0.37 15.03 -22.27
N LYS A 147 0.60 14.13 -23.21
CA LYS A 147 -0.21 12.93 -23.46
C LYS A 147 0.71 11.73 -23.46
N ALA A 148 0.25 10.60 -22.93
CA ALA A 148 0.98 9.34 -23.08
C ALA A 148 1.10 9.00 -24.56
N GLU A 149 2.30 8.62 -25.01
CA GLU A 149 2.51 8.31 -26.44
C GLU A 149 1.63 7.16 -26.93
N LEU A 150 1.38 6.17 -26.10
CA LEU A 150 0.49 5.05 -26.42
C LEU A 150 -1.00 5.44 -26.49
N GLU A 151 -1.43 6.47 -25.75
CA GLU A 151 -2.82 6.96 -25.86
C GLU A 151 -3.14 7.52 -27.25
N ARG A 152 -2.16 8.04 -27.97
CA ARG A 152 -2.34 8.52 -29.36
C ARG A 152 -2.68 7.40 -30.35
N VAL A 153 -2.29 6.16 -30.04
CA VAL A 153 -2.49 5.01 -30.93
C VAL A 153 -3.82 4.32 -30.63
N PHE A 154 -4.25 4.28 -29.35
CA PHE A 154 -5.41 3.50 -28.91
C PHE A 154 -6.68 4.31 -28.63
N TYR A 155 -6.57 5.62 -28.45
CA TYR A 155 -7.70 6.52 -28.12
C TYR A 155 -7.79 7.70 -29.10
N SER A 156 -7.56 7.48 -30.40
CA SER A 156 -7.96 8.50 -31.36
C SER A 156 -9.50 8.57 -31.34
N GLU A 157 -10.03 9.73 -30.95
CA GLU A 157 -11.46 10.03 -30.95
C GLU A 157 -12.10 9.87 -32.35
N ASP A 158 -11.28 9.65 -33.38
CA ASP A 158 -11.66 9.43 -34.78
C ASP A 158 -12.28 8.05 -35.04
N PHE A 159 -12.33 7.13 -34.05
CA PHE A 159 -12.97 5.82 -34.17
C PHE A 159 -14.34 5.71 -33.50
N VAL A 160 -14.91 6.76 -33.02
CA VAL A 160 -16.33 6.79 -32.66
C VAL A 160 -17.13 7.08 -33.93
N ASP A 161 -17.21 6.10 -34.80
CA ASP A 161 -18.16 6.13 -35.89
C ASP A 161 -19.57 6.02 -35.29
N ASP A 162 -20.39 7.05 -35.51
CA ASP A 162 -21.82 7.11 -35.10
C ASP A 162 -22.65 5.91 -35.60
N SER A 163 -22.11 5.12 -36.55
CA SER A 163 -22.70 3.87 -37.01
C SER A 163 -22.71 2.76 -35.95
N ILE A 164 -21.83 2.79 -34.94
CA ILE A 164 -21.81 1.81 -33.83
C ILE A 164 -22.90 2.09 -32.81
N ALA A 165 -23.32 3.36 -32.65
CA ALA A 165 -24.44 3.72 -31.79
C ALA A 165 -25.76 3.10 -32.24
N SER A 166 -25.91 2.82 -33.53
CA SER A 166 -27.12 2.20 -34.09
C SER A 166 -27.20 0.69 -33.90
N LEU A 167 -26.05 0.00 -33.69
CA LEU A 167 -26.00 -1.44 -33.43
C LEU A 167 -26.34 -1.81 -31.97
N ASN A 168 -26.32 -0.83 -31.05
CA ASN A 168 -26.68 -1.06 -29.66
C ASN A 168 -28.19 -1.28 -29.42
N ASN A 169 -29.04 -1.12 -30.46
CA ASN A 169 -30.51 -1.34 -30.39
C ASN A 169 -30.95 -2.68 -30.98
N SER A 170 -30.09 -3.50 -31.54
CA SER A 170 -30.47 -4.87 -31.87
C SER A 170 -30.32 -5.75 -30.62
N ALA A 171 -31.45 -6.16 -30.10
CA ALA A 171 -31.62 -7.03 -28.96
C ALA A 171 -30.69 -8.25 -29.07
N ILE A 172 -29.58 -8.21 -28.32
CA ILE A 172 -28.90 -9.45 -27.94
C ILE A 172 -29.75 -9.98 -26.79
N ASP A 173 -30.53 -11.00 -27.10
CA ASP A 173 -31.41 -11.71 -26.18
C ASP A 173 -30.59 -12.15 -24.96
N GLU A 174 -30.98 -11.62 -23.77
CA GLU A 174 -30.33 -11.92 -22.48
C GLU A 174 -30.64 -13.35 -22.00
N GLY A 175 -31.28 -14.18 -22.82
CA GLY A 175 -31.92 -15.43 -22.45
C GLY A 175 -31.21 -16.72 -22.81
N GLU A 176 -30.10 -16.73 -23.54
CA GLU A 176 -29.43 -18.00 -23.86
C GLU A 176 -28.46 -18.44 -22.73
N GLU A 177 -28.93 -19.35 -21.88
CA GLU A 177 -28.12 -20.23 -21.04
C GLU A 177 -27.24 -21.09 -21.96
N TYR A 178 -25.94 -20.76 -22.02
CA TYR A 178 -24.96 -21.60 -22.71
C TYR A 178 -24.44 -22.67 -21.72
N ASP A 179 -25.10 -23.83 -21.75
CA ASP A 179 -24.59 -25.09 -21.17
C ASP A 179 -23.62 -25.73 -22.16
N GLY A 180 -22.33 -25.75 -21.84
CA GLY A 180 -21.36 -26.50 -22.63
C GLY A 180 -20.01 -25.80 -22.81
N TYR A 181 -19.08 -26.14 -21.93
CA TYR A 181 -17.82 -25.43 -21.77
C TYR A 181 -16.67 -26.06 -22.52
N TYR A 182 -16.30 -25.40 -23.62
CA TYR A 182 -14.89 -25.30 -23.98
C TYR A 182 -14.50 -23.82 -23.83
N MET A 183 -14.00 -23.43 -22.65
CA MET A 183 -13.41 -22.10 -22.49
C MET A 183 -12.13 -22.08 -23.32
N SER A 184 -12.18 -21.49 -24.52
CA SER A 184 -10.96 -21.21 -25.28
C SER A 184 -10.11 -20.23 -24.47
N THR A 185 -8.79 -20.52 -24.39
CA THR A 185 -7.85 -19.61 -23.72
C THR A 185 -7.90 -18.25 -24.41
N PRO A 186 -8.08 -17.14 -23.67
CA PRO A 186 -8.06 -15.81 -24.25
C PRO A 186 -6.77 -15.58 -25.05
N LYS A 187 -6.88 -15.05 -26.27
CA LYS A 187 -5.72 -14.81 -27.15
C LYS A 187 -4.84 -13.67 -26.64
N GLU A 188 -5.46 -12.68 -25.99
CA GLU A 188 -4.77 -11.52 -25.44
C GLU A 188 -4.94 -11.48 -23.92
N PRO A 189 -3.89 -11.09 -23.19
CA PRO A 189 -3.99 -10.94 -21.75
C PRO A 189 -4.88 -9.75 -21.39
N TYR A 190 -5.58 -9.88 -20.27
CA TYR A 190 -6.22 -8.78 -19.57
C TYR A 190 -5.34 -8.41 -18.39
N LEU A 191 -4.86 -7.17 -18.34
CA LEU A 191 -3.92 -6.73 -17.30
C LEU A 191 -4.26 -5.33 -16.81
N ILE A 192 -4.40 -5.19 -15.50
CA ILE A 192 -4.54 -3.90 -14.82
C ILE A 192 -3.34 -3.72 -13.91
N LEU A 193 -2.68 -2.57 -14.03
CA LEU A 193 -1.55 -2.18 -13.21
C LEU A 193 -1.82 -0.86 -12.50
N ASP A 194 -1.35 -0.75 -11.26
CA ASP A 194 -1.06 0.54 -10.65
C ASP A 194 0.42 0.86 -10.93
N ILE A 195 0.68 2.01 -11.54
CA ILE A 195 2.02 2.49 -11.88
C ILE A 195 2.38 3.71 -11.05
N ASP A 196 3.63 3.81 -10.65
CA ASP A 196 4.19 5.01 -10.03
C ASP A 196 4.94 5.83 -11.09
N ILE A 197 4.36 6.98 -11.45
CA ILE A 197 4.92 7.92 -12.40
C ILE A 197 5.83 8.88 -11.64
N ALA A 198 7.08 8.98 -12.07
CA ALA A 198 8.04 9.91 -11.51
C ALA A 198 7.83 11.36 -12.03
N PRO A 199 8.49 12.37 -11.44
CA PRO A 199 8.39 13.75 -11.88
C PRO A 199 8.76 13.98 -13.36
N ASP A 200 9.65 13.15 -13.90
CA ASP A 200 10.06 13.17 -15.32
C ASP A 200 9.08 12.50 -16.27
N GLY A 201 8.01 11.87 -15.75
CA GLY A 201 7.03 11.11 -16.51
C GLY A 201 7.42 9.64 -16.72
N SER A 202 8.59 9.20 -16.28
CA SER A 202 8.98 7.79 -16.37
C SER A 202 8.22 6.92 -15.37
N ILE A 203 7.94 5.67 -15.76
CA ILE A 203 7.35 4.69 -14.85
C ILE A 203 8.49 4.08 -14.04
N ARG A 204 8.48 4.33 -12.73
CA ARG A 204 9.52 3.80 -11.83
C ARG A 204 9.15 2.42 -11.32
N GLN A 205 7.86 2.20 -11.11
CA GLN A 205 7.36 0.97 -10.51
C GLN A 205 5.96 0.66 -10.98
N TYR A 206 5.59 -0.62 -10.87
CA TYR A 206 4.23 -1.07 -11.12
C TYR A 206 3.83 -2.20 -10.17
N ALA A 207 2.54 -2.29 -9.88
CA ALA A 207 1.94 -3.39 -9.14
C ALA A 207 0.79 -4.00 -9.94
N GLU A 208 0.78 -5.33 -10.07
CA GLU A 208 -0.35 -6.04 -10.69
C GLU A 208 -1.57 -5.94 -9.77
N VAL A 209 -2.66 -5.37 -10.28
CA VAL A 209 -3.95 -5.28 -9.60
C VAL A 209 -4.81 -6.48 -9.96
N GLN A 210 -4.88 -6.78 -11.26
CA GLN A 210 -5.65 -7.89 -11.79
C GLN A 210 -5.06 -8.37 -13.12
N LYS A 211 -5.04 -9.68 -13.32
CA LYS A 211 -4.67 -10.28 -14.59
C LYS A 211 -5.56 -11.46 -14.93
N LEU A 212 -5.76 -11.68 -16.22
CA LEU A 212 -6.47 -12.82 -16.78
C LEU A 212 -5.84 -13.18 -18.15
N GLY A 213 -5.64 -14.47 -18.41
CA GLY A 213 -5.01 -14.94 -19.65
C GLY A 213 -3.52 -15.24 -19.52
N ALA A 214 -2.83 -15.33 -20.68
CA ALA A 214 -1.41 -15.67 -20.74
C ALA A 214 -0.51 -14.61 -20.07
N PRO A 215 0.73 -14.96 -19.67
CA PRO A 215 1.67 -14.00 -19.08
C PRO A 215 1.88 -12.79 -19.99
N ALA A 216 1.69 -11.61 -19.42
CA ALA A 216 1.74 -10.32 -20.12
C ALA A 216 3.10 -9.60 -19.96
N GLN A 217 4.18 -10.30 -19.56
CA GLN A 217 5.45 -9.67 -19.25
C GLN A 217 6.01 -8.82 -20.40
N ARG A 218 5.84 -9.29 -21.64
CA ARG A 218 6.25 -8.50 -22.81
C ARG A 218 5.48 -7.20 -22.91
N LEU A 219 4.17 -7.23 -22.71
CA LEU A 219 3.32 -6.05 -22.75
C LEU A 219 3.69 -5.05 -21.65
N ILE A 220 3.99 -5.54 -20.45
CA ILE A 220 4.48 -4.70 -19.34
C ILE A 220 5.82 -4.05 -19.72
N ASN A 221 6.79 -4.86 -20.18
CA ASN A 221 8.12 -4.39 -20.53
C ASN A 221 8.10 -3.35 -21.65
N GLU A 222 7.20 -3.52 -22.62
CA GLU A 222 6.99 -2.52 -23.68
C GLU A 222 6.35 -1.24 -23.11
N TYR A 223 5.30 -1.38 -22.30
CA TYR A 223 4.56 -0.23 -21.77
C TYR A 223 5.40 0.66 -20.85
N ILE A 224 6.22 0.08 -19.97
CA ILE A 224 7.02 0.87 -19.00
C ILE A 224 8.11 1.73 -19.65
N LEU A 225 8.46 1.47 -20.92
CA LEU A 225 9.42 2.29 -21.67
C LEU A 225 8.82 3.59 -22.21
N PHE A 226 7.50 3.71 -22.24
CA PHE A 226 6.85 4.91 -22.77
C PHE A 226 6.62 5.93 -21.64
N PRO A 227 7.14 7.17 -21.82
CA PRO A 227 6.89 8.24 -20.86
C PRO A 227 5.40 8.52 -20.72
N GLN A 228 4.99 8.74 -19.50
CA GLN A 228 3.64 9.13 -19.13
C GLN A 228 3.53 10.66 -19.05
N PRO A 229 2.31 11.22 -19.08
CA PRO A 229 2.09 12.61 -18.75
C PRO A 229 2.69 12.94 -17.38
N LYS A 230 3.46 14.04 -17.31
CA LYS A 230 4.16 14.41 -16.07
C LYS A 230 3.18 14.94 -15.03
N PRO A 231 3.10 14.34 -13.84
CA PRO A 231 2.25 14.85 -12.78
C PRO A 231 2.81 16.18 -12.25
N THR A 232 1.97 17.19 -12.15
CA THR A 232 2.35 18.56 -11.76
C THR A 232 1.43 19.06 -10.65
N PHE A 233 2.02 19.67 -9.63
CA PHE A 233 1.30 20.31 -8.53
C PHE A 233 1.87 21.71 -8.29
N LYS A 234 1.06 22.76 -8.47
CA LYS A 234 1.49 24.17 -8.35
C LYS A 234 2.77 24.50 -9.17
N ASN A 235 2.85 23.96 -10.38
CA ASN A 235 3.96 24.06 -11.33
C ASN A 235 5.22 23.23 -10.97
N ASP A 236 5.23 22.49 -9.88
CA ASP A 236 6.31 21.57 -9.57
C ASP A 236 5.96 20.17 -10.08
N HIS A 237 6.88 19.51 -10.76
CA HIS A 237 6.74 18.11 -11.15
C HIS A 237 6.87 17.23 -9.92
N ILE A 238 5.93 16.30 -9.74
CA ILE A 238 5.86 15.40 -8.59
C ILE A 238 5.71 13.95 -9.01
N GLY A 239 5.92 13.01 -8.09
CA GLY A 239 5.53 11.61 -8.29
C GLY A 239 4.04 11.41 -8.03
N PHE A 240 3.37 10.57 -8.84
CA PHE A 240 1.96 10.25 -8.64
C PHE A 240 1.60 8.83 -9.09
N VAL A 241 0.60 8.23 -8.46
CA VAL A 241 0.11 6.90 -8.81
C VAL A 241 -1.02 6.98 -9.83
N HIS A 242 -0.95 6.12 -10.86
CA HIS A 242 -1.99 6.00 -11.87
C HIS A 242 -2.35 4.54 -12.13
N ARG A 243 -3.60 4.26 -12.53
CA ARG A 243 -4.04 2.91 -12.93
C ARG A 243 -4.16 2.83 -14.43
N VAL A 244 -3.54 1.80 -15.00
CA VAL A 244 -3.55 1.56 -16.43
C VAL A 244 -4.19 0.22 -16.75
N PHE A 245 -4.82 0.17 -17.92
CA PHE A 245 -5.54 -0.99 -18.44
C PHE A 245 -4.87 -1.42 -19.73
N LEU A 246 -4.24 -2.59 -19.73
CA LEU A 246 -3.42 -3.06 -20.85
C LEU A 246 -4.02 -4.32 -21.48
N GLY A 247 -3.75 -4.50 -22.80
CA GLY A 247 -4.32 -5.59 -23.57
C GLY A 247 -5.84 -5.50 -23.59
N ALA A 248 -6.51 -6.63 -23.44
CA ALA A 248 -7.99 -6.69 -23.44
C ALA A 248 -8.66 -5.88 -22.35
N ALA A 249 -7.93 -5.44 -21.32
CA ALA A 249 -8.45 -4.56 -20.27
C ALA A 249 -8.80 -3.15 -20.78
N GLY A 250 -8.12 -2.68 -21.81
CA GLY A 250 -8.39 -1.38 -22.45
C GLY A 250 -9.56 -1.40 -23.43
N TYR A 251 -10.13 -2.57 -23.72
CA TYR A 251 -11.19 -2.68 -24.70
C TYR A 251 -12.54 -2.25 -24.16
N SER A 252 -13.33 -1.58 -24.99
CA SER A 252 -14.76 -1.36 -24.73
C SER A 252 -15.52 -2.69 -24.71
N LYS A 253 -16.75 -2.68 -24.16
CA LYS A 253 -17.63 -3.88 -24.19
C LYS A 253 -17.81 -4.41 -25.61
N SER A 254 -18.06 -3.54 -26.59
CA SER A 254 -18.24 -3.91 -27.99
C SER A 254 -16.98 -4.56 -28.58
N ALA A 255 -15.83 -3.96 -28.36
CA ALA A 255 -14.55 -4.53 -28.82
C ALA A 255 -14.27 -5.90 -28.18
N LEU A 256 -14.54 -6.08 -26.89
CA LEU A 256 -14.42 -7.40 -26.24
C LEU A 256 -15.33 -8.44 -26.88
N VAL A 257 -16.59 -8.09 -27.20
CA VAL A 257 -17.55 -9.01 -27.83
C VAL A 257 -17.11 -9.41 -29.25
N THR A 258 -16.55 -8.46 -30.02
CA THR A 258 -16.17 -8.71 -31.42
C THR A 258 -14.79 -9.33 -31.56
N GLU A 259 -13.82 -8.86 -30.79
CA GLU A 259 -12.40 -9.21 -30.99
C GLU A 259 -11.91 -10.27 -30.00
N ASN A 260 -12.46 -10.30 -28.78
CA ASN A 260 -12.05 -11.23 -27.72
C ASN A 260 -13.25 -11.78 -26.94
N LYS A 261 -14.22 -12.37 -27.64
CA LYS A 261 -15.42 -12.98 -27.04
C LYS A 261 -15.12 -13.95 -25.88
N PRO A 262 -14.08 -14.82 -25.94
CA PRO A 262 -13.76 -15.69 -24.81
C PRO A 262 -13.45 -14.92 -23.53
N MET A 263 -12.73 -13.79 -23.62
CA MET A 263 -12.43 -12.93 -22.47
C MET A 263 -13.72 -12.29 -21.93
N TYR A 264 -14.59 -11.78 -22.80
CA TYR A 264 -15.88 -11.23 -22.42
C TYR A 264 -16.74 -12.24 -21.66
N ASP A 265 -16.87 -13.47 -22.20
CA ASP A 265 -17.67 -14.53 -21.59
C ASP A 265 -17.08 -14.96 -20.23
N GLN A 266 -15.75 -15.05 -20.13
CA GLN A 266 -15.07 -15.39 -18.89
C GLN A 266 -15.28 -14.33 -17.80
N ILE A 267 -15.18 -13.05 -18.14
CA ILE A 267 -15.43 -11.94 -17.18
C ILE A 267 -16.89 -12.00 -16.67
N ARG A 268 -17.84 -12.18 -17.58
CA ARG A 268 -19.26 -12.30 -17.18
C ARG A 268 -19.52 -13.51 -16.30
N TYR A 269 -18.94 -14.65 -16.65
CA TYR A 269 -19.07 -15.87 -15.86
C TYR A 269 -18.52 -15.67 -14.44
N LEU A 270 -17.28 -15.20 -14.32
CA LEU A 270 -16.65 -14.95 -13.01
C LEU A 270 -17.46 -13.94 -12.20
N SER A 271 -17.92 -12.84 -12.82
CA SER A 271 -18.72 -11.83 -12.13
C SER A 271 -20.03 -12.39 -11.58
N ARG A 272 -20.71 -13.28 -12.33
CA ARG A 272 -21.95 -13.94 -11.85
C ARG A 272 -21.68 -14.86 -10.67
N GLN A 273 -20.58 -15.64 -10.70
CA GLN A 273 -20.18 -16.50 -9.60
C GLN A 273 -19.87 -15.67 -8.34
N LEU A 274 -19.08 -14.62 -8.47
CA LEU A 274 -18.69 -13.72 -7.37
C LEU A 274 -19.89 -12.96 -6.77
N LYS A 275 -20.89 -12.62 -7.60
CA LYS A 275 -22.12 -11.95 -7.11
C LYS A 275 -22.89 -12.81 -6.11
N GLN A 276 -22.80 -14.13 -6.22
CA GLN A 276 -23.44 -15.09 -5.30
C GLN A 276 -22.57 -15.45 -4.10
N GLY A 277 -21.33 -14.95 -4.07
CA GLY A 277 -20.35 -15.23 -3.04
C GLY A 277 -20.78 -14.69 -1.67
N THR A 278 -20.56 -15.49 -0.64
CA THR A 278 -20.94 -15.18 0.75
C THR A 278 -19.75 -14.78 1.62
N THR A 279 -18.54 -15.11 1.18
CA THR A 279 -17.32 -14.77 1.90
C THR A 279 -16.91 -13.33 1.65
N LEU A 280 -16.22 -12.70 2.59
CA LEU A 280 -15.70 -11.35 2.42
C LEU A 280 -14.73 -11.24 1.23
N SER A 281 -13.96 -12.30 0.98
CA SER A 281 -13.04 -12.36 -0.17
C SER A 281 -13.80 -12.34 -1.50
N GLU A 282 -14.87 -13.13 -1.65
CA GLU A 282 -15.69 -13.15 -2.85
C GLU A 282 -16.41 -11.82 -3.07
N GLN A 283 -16.95 -11.23 -1.99
CA GLN A 283 -17.58 -9.90 -2.05
C GLN A 283 -16.58 -8.81 -2.47
N TYR A 284 -15.34 -8.89 -1.97
CA TYR A 284 -14.27 -7.98 -2.39
C TYR A 284 -13.91 -8.19 -3.87
N GLN A 285 -13.74 -9.42 -4.31
CA GLN A 285 -13.46 -9.73 -5.72
C GLN A 285 -14.61 -9.28 -6.64
N TYR A 286 -15.87 -9.40 -6.18
CA TYR A 286 -17.02 -8.88 -6.91
C TYR A 286 -16.97 -7.34 -7.01
N ALA A 287 -16.71 -6.64 -5.92
CA ALA A 287 -16.56 -5.18 -5.94
C ALA A 287 -15.43 -4.73 -6.89
N MET A 288 -14.29 -5.45 -6.90
CA MET A 288 -13.20 -5.21 -7.84
C MET A 288 -13.58 -5.49 -9.30
N ALA A 289 -14.38 -6.55 -9.55
CA ALA A 289 -14.90 -6.81 -10.89
C ALA A 289 -15.80 -5.67 -11.38
N LEU A 290 -16.70 -5.16 -10.56
CA LEU A 290 -17.53 -4.02 -10.91
C LEU A 290 -16.72 -2.74 -11.14
N LEU A 291 -15.69 -2.50 -10.33
CA LEU A 291 -14.82 -1.34 -10.47
C LEU A 291 -14.01 -1.39 -11.78
N ASN A 292 -13.45 -2.56 -12.09
CA ASN A 292 -12.54 -2.73 -13.22
C ASN A 292 -13.27 -2.99 -14.55
N PHE A 293 -14.53 -3.44 -14.48
CA PHE A 293 -15.38 -3.69 -15.66
C PHE A 293 -16.67 -2.86 -15.57
N PRO A 294 -16.61 -1.52 -15.80
CA PRO A 294 -17.77 -0.65 -15.61
C PRO A 294 -18.94 -0.97 -16.55
N TRP A 295 -18.71 -1.76 -17.58
CA TRP A 295 -19.76 -2.25 -18.51
C TRP A 295 -20.56 -3.44 -17.97
N LEU A 296 -20.15 -4.06 -16.84
CA LEU A 296 -20.97 -5.08 -16.18
C LEU A 296 -22.27 -4.46 -15.67
N PRO A 297 -23.37 -5.25 -15.63
CA PRO A 297 -24.62 -4.78 -15.07
C PRO A 297 -24.45 -4.35 -13.60
N GLN A 298 -24.53 -3.07 -13.35
CA GLN A 298 -24.38 -2.48 -12.02
C GLN A 298 -25.10 -1.12 -11.94
N GLU A 299 -25.46 -0.70 -10.74
CA GLU A 299 -25.95 0.64 -10.48
C GLU A 299 -24.80 1.65 -10.44
N LYS A 300 -25.11 2.93 -10.68
CA LYS A 300 -24.10 3.99 -10.61
C LYS A 300 -23.50 4.08 -9.20
N GLY A 301 -22.18 3.89 -9.11
CA GLY A 301 -21.46 3.95 -7.84
C GLY A 301 -21.53 2.66 -7.01
N GLU A 302 -22.14 1.59 -7.50
CA GLU A 302 -22.25 0.32 -6.75
C GLU A 302 -20.91 -0.26 -6.36
N ALA A 303 -19.91 -0.26 -7.26
CA ALA A 303 -18.57 -0.74 -6.97
C ALA A 303 -17.93 0.01 -5.79
N GLU A 304 -18.01 1.34 -5.81
CA GLU A 304 -17.46 2.20 -4.75
C GLU A 304 -18.18 1.98 -3.42
N GLN A 305 -19.50 1.89 -3.44
CA GLN A 305 -20.30 1.64 -2.25
C GLN A 305 -19.98 0.27 -1.61
N LYS A 306 -19.79 -0.76 -2.42
CA LYS A 306 -19.40 -2.08 -1.93
C LYS A 306 -18.00 -2.07 -1.31
N LEU A 307 -17.03 -1.38 -1.94
CA LEU A 307 -15.70 -1.21 -1.37
C LEU A 307 -15.75 -0.49 -0.03
N LEU A 308 -16.54 0.58 0.09
CA LEU A 308 -16.72 1.30 1.36
C LEU A 308 -17.33 0.41 2.44
N GLN A 309 -18.39 -0.34 2.12
CA GLN A 309 -19.01 -1.27 3.08
C GLN A 309 -18.02 -2.32 3.58
N LEU A 310 -17.24 -2.91 2.67
CA LEU A 310 -16.20 -3.90 3.02
C LEU A 310 -15.07 -3.26 3.85
N SER A 311 -14.71 -2.01 3.57
CA SER A 311 -13.74 -1.27 4.35
C SER A 311 -14.21 -1.04 5.79
N GLN A 312 -15.48 -0.68 5.97
CA GLN A 312 -16.09 -0.46 7.29
C GLN A 312 -16.15 -1.72 8.15
N ILE A 313 -16.29 -2.88 7.55
CA ILE A 313 -16.27 -4.17 8.27
C ILE A 313 -14.86 -4.76 8.45
N GLY A 314 -13.81 -4.05 8.01
CA GLY A 314 -12.43 -4.41 8.32
C GLY A 314 -11.69 -5.19 7.22
N HIS A 315 -12.15 -5.21 5.96
CA HIS A 315 -11.43 -5.89 4.89
C HIS A 315 -10.27 -5.03 4.36
N PRO A 316 -8.98 -5.41 4.59
CA PRO A 316 -7.84 -4.54 4.31
C PRO A 316 -7.65 -4.24 2.81
N GLY A 317 -7.94 -5.22 1.94
CA GLY A 317 -7.90 -5.00 0.48
C GLY A 317 -8.92 -3.97 0.02
N ALA A 318 -10.14 -3.98 0.58
CA ALA A 318 -11.16 -2.98 0.26
C ALA A 318 -10.80 -1.59 0.79
N MET A 319 -10.25 -1.49 2.01
CA MET A 319 -9.74 -0.23 2.56
C MET A 319 -8.69 0.38 1.62
N TYR A 320 -7.75 -0.42 1.17
CA TYR A 320 -6.70 0.04 0.26
C TYR A 320 -7.27 0.50 -1.08
N GLU A 321 -8.10 -0.32 -1.73
CA GLU A 321 -8.66 0.00 -3.05
C GLU A 321 -9.59 1.21 -3.00
N TYR A 322 -10.44 1.32 -1.97
CA TYR A 322 -11.29 2.48 -1.78
C TYR A 322 -10.48 3.74 -1.52
N GLY A 323 -9.49 3.68 -0.62
CA GLY A 323 -8.59 4.80 -0.36
C GLY A 323 -7.80 5.21 -1.60
N LEU A 324 -7.24 4.25 -2.34
CA LEU A 324 -6.48 4.52 -3.55
C LEU A 324 -7.34 5.06 -4.69
N LEU A 325 -8.60 4.61 -4.80
CA LEU A 325 -9.58 5.16 -5.75
C LEU A 325 -9.81 6.65 -5.48
N LEU A 326 -10.11 7.02 -4.24
CA LEU A 326 -10.29 8.42 -3.84
C LEU A 326 -9.02 9.25 -4.10
N TYR A 327 -7.83 8.70 -3.76
CA TYR A 327 -6.55 9.38 -3.95
C TYR A 327 -6.27 9.67 -5.43
N ARG A 328 -6.38 8.67 -6.29
CA ARG A 328 -6.16 8.83 -7.74
C ARG A 328 -7.17 9.78 -8.39
N GLN A 329 -8.43 9.74 -7.98
CA GLN A 329 -9.46 10.65 -8.44
C GLN A 329 -9.39 12.02 -7.76
N GLN A 330 -8.49 12.17 -6.81
CA GLN A 330 -8.30 13.42 -6.05
C GLN A 330 -9.61 13.93 -5.44
N ARG A 331 -10.38 12.99 -4.91
CA ARG A 331 -11.64 13.23 -4.20
C ARG A 331 -11.42 12.90 -2.73
N ASP A 332 -11.87 13.79 -1.83
CA ASP A 332 -11.79 13.56 -0.39
C ASP A 332 -10.41 12.97 0.06
N ILE A 333 -9.37 13.75 -0.16
CA ILE A 333 -7.98 13.36 0.18
C ILE A 333 -7.83 12.91 1.64
N PRO A 334 -8.47 13.56 2.65
CA PRO A 334 -8.44 13.09 4.02
C PRO A 334 -8.95 11.64 4.16
N SER A 335 -10.11 11.31 3.57
CA SER A 335 -10.63 9.94 3.57
C SER A 335 -9.75 8.97 2.79
N ALA A 336 -9.16 9.39 1.68
CA ALA A 336 -8.23 8.57 0.91
C ALA A 336 -7.04 8.12 1.77
N ILE A 337 -6.38 9.07 2.44
CA ILE A 337 -5.23 8.81 3.30
C ILE A 337 -5.64 8.02 4.54
N HIS A 338 -6.81 8.31 5.11
CA HIS A 338 -7.36 7.54 6.23
C HIS A 338 -7.48 6.05 5.88
N TRP A 339 -8.13 5.71 4.76
CA TRP A 339 -8.37 4.31 4.40
C TRP A 339 -7.09 3.57 4.01
N ILE A 340 -6.13 4.23 3.34
CA ILE A 340 -4.80 3.65 3.07
C ILE A 340 -4.06 3.39 4.39
N SER A 341 -4.11 4.33 5.35
CA SER A 341 -3.53 4.17 6.68
C SER A 341 -4.18 3.03 7.46
N GLN A 342 -5.51 2.88 7.38
CA GLN A 342 -6.20 1.75 8.00
C GLN A 342 -5.74 0.42 7.38
N ALA A 343 -5.66 0.31 6.05
CA ALA A 343 -5.16 -0.90 5.38
C ALA A 343 -3.73 -1.26 5.82
N SER A 344 -2.87 -0.25 6.06
CA SER A 344 -1.52 -0.44 6.57
C SER A 344 -1.53 -0.96 8.02
N LYS A 345 -2.42 -0.45 8.89
CA LYS A 345 -2.62 -0.97 10.26
C LYS A 345 -3.04 -2.44 10.27
N TYR A 346 -3.72 -2.91 9.22
CA TYR A 346 -4.09 -4.31 9.04
C TYR A 346 -2.99 -5.18 8.41
N GLY A 347 -1.82 -4.60 8.16
CA GLY A 347 -0.64 -5.30 7.66
C GLY A 347 -0.67 -5.63 6.18
N LEU A 348 -1.47 -4.91 5.38
CA LEU A 348 -1.49 -5.09 3.93
C LEU A 348 -0.23 -4.47 3.31
N THR A 349 0.68 -5.30 2.86
CA THR A 349 2.02 -4.93 2.38
C THR A 349 2.01 -3.81 1.32
N ARG A 350 1.10 -3.90 0.33
CA ARG A 350 0.98 -2.85 -0.70
C ARG A 350 0.45 -1.52 -0.16
N ALA A 351 -0.33 -1.55 0.94
CA ALA A 351 -0.79 -0.33 1.59
C ALA A 351 0.34 0.32 2.40
N GLU A 352 1.20 -0.47 3.04
CA GLU A 352 2.39 0.02 3.73
C GLU A 352 3.36 0.72 2.77
N TYR A 353 3.65 0.07 1.64
CA TYR A 353 4.44 0.70 0.57
C TYR A 353 3.79 2.01 0.11
N ARG A 354 2.50 2.02 -0.18
CA ARG A 354 1.78 3.22 -0.63
C ARG A 354 1.80 4.33 0.42
N LEU A 355 1.68 3.97 1.70
CA LEU A 355 1.75 4.93 2.79
C LEU A 355 3.15 5.56 2.90
N GLY A 356 4.21 4.77 2.73
CA GLY A 356 5.58 5.28 2.62
C GLY A 356 5.74 6.26 1.45
N MET A 357 5.19 5.93 0.27
CA MET A 357 5.18 6.83 -0.88
C MET A 357 4.42 8.13 -0.61
N ILE A 358 3.25 8.06 0.04
CA ILE A 358 2.47 9.25 0.42
C ILE A 358 3.28 10.14 1.37
N LEU A 359 3.99 9.57 2.33
CA LEU A 359 4.82 10.29 3.30
C LEU A 359 6.05 10.98 2.67
N THR A 360 6.47 10.55 1.48
CA THR A 360 7.63 11.13 0.79
C THR A 360 7.24 12.04 -0.39
N THR A 361 6.18 11.71 -1.12
CA THR A 361 5.89 12.34 -2.43
C THR A 361 4.54 13.06 -2.51
N SER A 362 3.60 12.82 -1.58
CA SER A 362 2.27 13.41 -1.67
C SER A 362 2.27 14.92 -1.41
N PRO A 363 1.67 15.73 -2.31
CA PRO A 363 1.59 17.17 -2.12
C PRO A 363 0.65 17.58 -0.97
N TRP A 364 -0.25 16.69 -0.55
CA TRP A 364 -1.24 16.95 0.51
C TRP A 364 -0.79 16.54 1.92
N VAL A 365 0.42 15.97 2.03
CA VAL A 365 0.96 15.45 3.29
C VAL A 365 2.26 16.16 3.63
N GLN A 366 2.49 16.40 4.91
CA GLN A 366 3.80 16.86 5.38
C GLN A 366 4.82 15.74 5.18
N PRO A 367 5.91 15.96 4.43
CA PRO A 367 6.94 14.95 4.24
C PRO A 367 7.56 14.51 5.56
N ASP A 368 7.72 13.19 5.73
CA ASP A 368 8.30 12.60 6.94
C ASP A 368 9.07 11.33 6.57
N GLU A 369 10.39 11.48 6.42
CA GLU A 369 11.28 10.37 6.02
C GLU A 369 11.37 9.29 7.11
N ALA A 370 11.24 9.64 8.39
CA ALA A 370 11.31 8.67 9.48
C ALA A 370 10.09 7.73 9.47
N LYS A 371 8.89 8.29 9.31
CA LYS A 371 7.67 7.49 9.15
C LYS A 371 7.69 6.68 7.86
N ALA A 372 8.17 7.27 6.76
CA ALA A 372 8.28 6.59 5.49
C ALA A 372 9.23 5.39 5.57
N LEU A 373 10.40 5.57 6.21
CA LEU A 373 11.37 4.50 6.44
C LEU A 373 10.76 3.34 7.23
N PHE A 374 9.99 3.65 8.27
CA PHE A 374 9.27 2.63 9.04
C PHE A 374 8.35 1.79 8.14
N TRP A 375 7.48 2.44 7.33
CA TRP A 375 6.53 1.73 6.48
C TRP A 375 7.18 0.99 5.32
N PHE A 376 8.20 1.56 4.70
CA PHE A 376 8.99 0.86 3.68
C PHE A 376 9.72 -0.35 4.25
N SER A 377 10.31 -0.23 5.44
CA SER A 377 10.99 -1.36 6.10
C SER A 377 10.01 -2.47 6.47
N SER A 378 8.82 -2.12 7.00
CA SER A 378 7.76 -3.11 7.26
C SER A 378 7.30 -3.84 6.00
N ALA A 379 7.11 -3.11 4.90
CA ALA A 379 6.74 -3.73 3.61
C ALA A 379 7.88 -4.58 3.04
N MET A 380 9.14 -4.14 3.14
CA MET A 380 10.32 -4.86 2.71
C MET A 380 10.47 -6.21 3.43
N GLU A 381 10.30 -6.25 4.74
CA GLU A 381 10.37 -7.48 5.54
C GLU A 381 9.28 -8.50 5.17
N LYS A 382 8.19 -8.03 4.56
CA LYS A 382 7.12 -8.87 3.97
C LYS A 382 7.36 -9.23 2.50
N GLY A 383 8.53 -8.88 1.97
CA GLY A 383 8.94 -9.22 0.61
C GLY A 383 8.50 -8.23 -0.47
N HIS A 384 8.10 -7.00 -0.11
CA HIS A 384 7.81 -5.97 -1.11
C HIS A 384 9.13 -5.40 -1.65
N ILE A 385 9.46 -5.78 -2.85
CA ILE A 385 10.76 -5.55 -3.48
C ILE A 385 11.04 -4.04 -3.65
N GLU A 386 10.05 -3.29 -4.11
CA GLU A 386 10.19 -1.85 -4.35
C GLU A 386 10.27 -1.05 -3.04
N ALA A 387 9.63 -1.53 -1.98
CA ALA A 387 9.78 -0.91 -0.66
C ALA A 387 11.23 -0.99 -0.16
N ALA A 388 11.96 -2.05 -0.53
CA ALA A 388 13.37 -2.17 -0.21
C ALA A 388 14.20 -1.07 -0.90
N ILE A 389 13.96 -0.79 -2.18
CA ILE A 389 14.63 0.31 -2.90
C ILE A 389 14.37 1.66 -2.19
N ARG A 390 13.12 1.94 -1.79
CA ARG A 390 12.76 3.19 -1.08
C ARG A 390 13.38 3.25 0.32
N SER A 391 13.39 2.14 1.05
CA SER A 391 14.06 2.05 2.36
C SER A 391 15.56 2.33 2.24
N ILE A 392 16.23 1.70 1.27
CA ILE A 392 17.66 1.89 1.00
C ILE A 392 17.96 3.33 0.62
N ASP A 393 17.12 3.96 -0.21
CA ASP A 393 17.29 5.36 -0.60
C ASP A 393 17.28 6.27 0.62
N ILE A 394 16.33 6.12 1.53
CA ILE A 394 16.29 6.89 2.77
C ILE A 394 17.53 6.61 3.64
N LYS A 395 17.94 5.35 3.80
CA LYS A 395 19.13 4.96 4.57
C LYS A 395 20.42 5.57 4.01
N LEU A 396 20.49 5.91 2.73
CA LEU A 396 21.65 6.54 2.11
C LEU A 396 21.53 8.07 1.99
N ASN A 397 20.33 8.58 1.67
CA ASN A 397 20.13 9.95 1.22
C ASN A 397 19.27 10.82 2.14
N ALA A 398 18.68 10.29 3.23
CA ALA A 398 17.79 11.07 4.10
C ALA A 398 18.37 12.44 4.45
N LYS A 399 17.52 13.47 4.45
CA LYS A 399 17.91 14.82 4.90
C LYS A 399 18.33 14.82 6.36
N ASP A 400 17.57 14.10 7.20
CA ASP A 400 17.95 13.82 8.57
C ASP A 400 19.04 12.73 8.60
N LYS A 401 20.26 13.15 8.92
CA LYS A 401 21.43 12.24 8.99
C LYS A 401 21.26 11.13 10.04
N SER A 402 20.39 11.30 11.02
CA SER A 402 20.13 10.26 12.04
C SER A 402 19.43 9.02 11.46
N LEU A 403 18.78 9.16 10.30
CA LEU A 403 18.12 8.07 9.57
C LEU A 403 19.08 7.32 8.63
N ARG A 404 20.29 7.86 8.41
CA ARG A 404 21.25 7.24 7.50
C ARG A 404 21.95 6.06 8.16
N ASP A 405 21.87 4.92 7.49
CA ASP A 405 22.51 3.67 7.90
C ASP A 405 23.09 2.97 6.66
N VAL A 406 24.32 3.36 6.33
CA VAL A 406 25.02 2.85 5.14
C VAL A 406 25.26 1.36 5.23
N GLU A 407 25.53 0.83 6.44
CA GLU A 407 25.83 -0.60 6.63
C GLU A 407 24.58 -1.45 6.40
N SER A 408 23.45 -1.08 6.99
CA SER A 408 22.17 -1.72 6.73
C SER A 408 21.77 -1.60 5.25
N ALA A 409 21.97 -0.44 4.61
CA ALA A 409 21.70 -0.25 3.18
C ALA A 409 22.50 -1.20 2.29
N ILE A 410 23.77 -1.45 2.61
CA ILE A 410 24.63 -2.42 1.89
C ILE A 410 24.09 -3.84 2.02
N GLN A 411 23.67 -4.25 3.22
CA GLN A 411 23.08 -5.56 3.44
C GLN A 411 21.81 -5.75 2.63
N ASP A 412 20.93 -4.75 2.64
CA ASP A 412 19.68 -4.77 1.86
C ASP A 412 19.98 -4.83 0.35
N LEU A 413 20.93 -4.04 -0.16
CA LEU A 413 21.35 -4.07 -1.57
C LEU A 413 21.83 -5.46 -2.00
N HIS A 414 22.55 -6.17 -1.13
CA HIS A 414 22.97 -7.53 -1.43
C HIS A 414 21.79 -8.49 -1.63
N THR A 415 20.72 -8.34 -0.87
CA THR A 415 19.52 -9.18 -1.02
C THR A 415 18.78 -8.92 -2.33
N LEU A 416 18.90 -7.71 -2.87
CA LEU A 416 18.23 -7.29 -4.11
C LEU A 416 19.00 -7.62 -5.38
N GLN A 417 20.26 -8.08 -5.28
CA GLN A 417 21.15 -8.24 -6.43
C GLN A 417 20.53 -9.08 -7.57
N THR A 418 19.83 -10.16 -7.25
CA THR A 418 19.25 -11.04 -8.27
C THR A 418 17.97 -10.53 -8.87
N THR A 419 17.18 -9.78 -8.11
CA THR A 419 15.85 -9.29 -8.51
C THR A 419 15.90 -7.95 -9.24
N HIS A 420 16.94 -7.13 -9.00
CA HIS A 420 17.06 -5.76 -9.52
C HIS A 420 18.19 -5.54 -10.53
N GLN A 421 18.66 -6.60 -11.17
CA GLN A 421 19.74 -6.51 -12.18
C GLN A 421 19.44 -5.53 -13.32
N ASN A 422 18.19 -5.27 -13.61
CA ASN A 422 17.77 -4.36 -14.70
C ASN A 422 17.29 -2.99 -14.19
N ASN A 423 17.17 -2.78 -12.88
CA ASN A 423 16.70 -1.51 -12.32
C ASN A 423 17.84 -0.47 -12.28
N PRO A 424 17.72 0.67 -12.97
CA PRO A 424 18.73 1.72 -12.95
C PRO A 424 19.01 2.26 -11.54
N GLU A 425 17.96 2.43 -10.73
CA GLU A 425 18.03 2.98 -9.39
C GLU A 425 18.81 2.08 -8.43
N TYR A 426 18.73 0.75 -8.60
CA TYR A 426 19.56 -0.19 -7.84
C TYR A 426 21.05 0.12 -8.00
N TYR A 427 21.52 0.36 -9.22
CA TYR A 427 22.94 0.68 -9.47
C TYR A 427 23.31 2.08 -8.95
N TYR A 428 22.39 3.03 -8.99
CA TYR A 428 22.61 4.33 -8.37
C TYR A 428 22.81 4.21 -6.86
N LEU A 429 21.92 3.50 -6.16
CA LEU A 429 22.02 3.27 -4.72
C LEU A 429 23.28 2.44 -4.36
N LEU A 430 23.60 1.46 -5.20
CA LEU A 430 24.83 0.68 -5.03
C LEU A 430 26.08 1.57 -5.19
N ALA A 431 26.09 2.51 -6.14
CA ALA A 431 27.17 3.49 -6.26
C ALA A 431 27.29 4.36 -5.00
N LEU A 432 26.18 4.89 -4.50
CA LEU A 432 26.18 5.69 -3.28
C LEU A 432 26.72 4.92 -2.08
N SER A 433 26.38 3.63 -1.95
CA SER A 433 26.88 2.79 -0.88
C SER A 433 28.41 2.65 -0.90
N TYR A 434 29.03 2.55 -2.09
CA TYR A 434 30.49 2.53 -2.24
C TYR A 434 31.14 3.88 -1.94
N ARG A 435 30.46 4.99 -2.22
CA ARG A 435 30.92 6.34 -1.89
C ARG A 435 30.91 6.60 -0.39
N ASP A 436 29.85 6.16 0.31
CA ASP A 436 29.54 6.62 1.67
C ASP A 436 30.00 5.64 2.76
N ARG A 437 30.39 4.40 2.41
CA ARG A 437 30.93 3.44 3.37
C ARG A 437 32.30 3.88 3.94
N PRO A 438 32.71 3.41 5.14
CA PRO A 438 33.98 3.78 5.75
C PRO A 438 35.20 3.51 4.85
N ALA A 439 35.27 2.34 4.24
CA ALA A 439 36.28 1.98 3.23
C ALA A 439 35.75 2.31 1.83
N ARG A 440 35.77 3.57 1.45
CA ARG A 440 35.29 4.07 0.15
C ARG A 440 35.95 3.33 -1.00
N ASP A 441 35.15 3.00 -2.01
CA ASP A 441 35.67 2.43 -3.27
C ASP A 441 35.22 3.28 -4.44
N PHE A 442 36.08 4.22 -4.82
CA PHE A 442 35.78 5.16 -5.88
C PHE A 442 35.65 4.49 -7.26
N SER A 443 36.38 3.39 -7.50
CA SER A 443 36.28 2.65 -8.75
C SER A 443 34.89 1.99 -8.90
N LEU A 444 34.42 1.35 -7.86
CA LEU A 444 33.07 0.75 -7.85
C LEU A 444 31.98 1.81 -7.84
N PHE A 445 32.17 2.96 -7.17
CA PHE A 445 31.25 4.08 -7.27
C PHE A 445 31.09 4.53 -8.73
N VAL A 446 32.20 4.82 -9.44
CA VAL A 446 32.17 5.30 -10.82
C VAL A 446 31.59 4.23 -11.77
N SER A 447 31.94 2.97 -11.59
CA SER A 447 31.42 1.89 -12.41
C SER A 447 29.91 1.73 -12.28
N ASN A 448 29.40 1.75 -11.05
CA ASN A 448 27.97 1.54 -10.79
C ASN A 448 27.12 2.77 -11.19
N ILE A 449 27.59 4.01 -10.96
CA ILE A 449 26.84 5.19 -11.39
C ILE A 449 26.76 5.30 -12.91
N ARG A 450 27.81 4.92 -13.63
CA ARG A 450 27.78 4.81 -15.11
C ARG A 450 26.79 3.75 -15.57
N THR A 451 26.73 2.61 -14.88
CA THR A 451 25.73 1.57 -15.17
C THR A 451 24.31 2.10 -14.94
N ALA A 452 24.09 2.83 -13.83
CA ALA A 452 22.81 3.47 -13.56
C ALA A 452 22.38 4.44 -14.67
N ILE A 453 23.30 5.35 -15.07
CA ILE A 453 23.06 6.33 -16.15
C ILE A 453 22.71 5.62 -17.48
N ASN A 454 23.51 4.62 -17.86
CA ASN A 454 23.29 3.91 -19.14
C ASN A 454 21.93 3.17 -19.14
N ARG A 455 21.59 2.50 -18.05
CA ARG A 455 20.30 1.81 -17.91
C ARG A 455 19.13 2.79 -17.81
N GLY A 456 19.29 3.90 -17.08
CA GLY A 456 18.30 4.96 -16.99
C GLY A 456 18.00 5.59 -18.35
N ASN A 457 19.03 5.93 -19.10
CA ASN A 457 18.88 6.44 -20.48
C ASN A 457 18.18 5.43 -21.39
N SER A 458 18.50 4.13 -21.27
CA SER A 458 17.84 3.07 -22.04
C SER A 458 16.37 2.87 -21.66
N ALA A 459 15.99 3.24 -20.43
CA ALA A 459 14.62 3.22 -19.93
C ALA A 459 13.88 4.57 -20.06
N ASN A 460 14.47 5.53 -20.78
CA ASN A 460 13.95 6.90 -20.95
C ASN A 460 13.77 7.67 -19.62
N TRP A 461 14.60 7.39 -18.62
CA TRP A 461 14.59 8.13 -17.37
C TRP A 461 15.47 9.39 -17.47
N ASP A 462 15.08 10.45 -16.77
CA ASP A 462 15.97 11.60 -16.58
C ASP A 462 17.10 11.19 -15.62
N THR A 463 18.32 11.18 -16.16
CA THR A 463 19.55 10.82 -15.41
C THR A 463 20.44 12.01 -15.15
N SER A 464 19.97 13.25 -15.40
CA SER A 464 20.76 14.47 -15.27
C SER A 464 21.41 14.63 -13.90
N GLU A 465 20.68 14.38 -12.81
CA GLU A 465 21.23 14.45 -11.45
C GLU A 465 22.35 13.42 -11.21
N TRP A 466 22.24 12.24 -11.81
CA TRP A 466 23.28 11.20 -11.71
C TRP A 466 24.53 11.55 -12.53
N GLN A 467 24.33 12.17 -13.70
CA GLN A 467 25.40 12.66 -14.54
C GLN A 467 26.16 13.80 -13.83
N ASP A 468 25.45 14.75 -13.25
CA ASP A 468 26.00 15.84 -12.46
C ASP A 468 26.77 15.32 -11.24
N LEU A 469 26.25 14.26 -10.57
CA LEU A 469 26.94 13.64 -9.44
C LEU A 469 28.24 13.00 -9.90
N LEU A 470 28.22 12.26 -11.00
CA LEU A 470 29.43 11.64 -11.58
C LEU A 470 30.46 12.70 -11.95
N GLU A 471 30.04 13.76 -12.67
CA GLU A 471 30.91 14.84 -13.09
C GLU A 471 31.57 15.53 -11.89
N ARG A 472 30.78 15.99 -10.92
CA ARG A 472 31.30 16.63 -9.69
C ARG A 472 32.22 15.72 -8.89
N SER A 473 32.03 14.41 -8.95
CA SER A 473 32.84 13.44 -8.23
C SER A 473 34.14 13.11 -8.97
N THR A 474 34.23 13.35 -10.29
CA THR A 474 35.41 13.04 -11.12
C THR A 474 36.26 14.26 -11.45
N VAL A 475 35.75 15.47 -11.19
CA VAL A 475 36.51 16.70 -11.35
C VAL A 475 37.35 16.95 -10.08
N GLY A 476 38.66 16.75 -10.18
CA GLY A 476 39.60 17.02 -9.08
C GLY A 476 41.04 16.72 -9.48
N THR A 477 41.97 17.50 -8.95
CA THR A 477 43.40 17.21 -9.09
C THR A 477 43.88 16.32 -7.97
N VAL A 478 44.32 15.12 -8.30
CA VAL A 478 44.94 14.20 -7.31
C VAL A 478 46.37 14.60 -7.13
N TYR A 479 46.71 15.12 -5.97
CA TYR A 479 48.11 15.30 -5.58
C TYR A 479 48.59 13.97 -4.96
N ILE A 480 49.44 13.25 -5.67
CA ILE A 480 50.19 12.10 -5.11
C ILE A 480 51.36 12.69 -4.33
N THR A 481 51.27 12.70 -3.02
CA THR A 481 52.44 12.94 -2.16
C THR A 481 53.10 11.60 -1.92
N ASP A 482 54.24 11.38 -2.57
CA ASP A 482 55.15 10.28 -2.20
C ASP A 482 55.64 10.52 -0.78
N GLN A 483 55.23 9.66 0.15
CA GLN A 483 55.86 9.50 1.48
C GLN A 483 56.67 8.24 1.52
#